data_75a3d14d24bc7cfb1f6e0ae83f424e72
#
_entry.id   75a3d14d24bc7cfb1f6e0ae83f424e72
#
_cell.length_a   1.000
_cell.length_b   1.000
_cell.length_c   1.000
_cell.angle_alpha   90.00
_cell.angle_beta   90.00
_cell.angle_gamma   90.00
#
_symmetry.space_group_name_H-M   'P 1'
#
loop_
_entity.id
_entity.type
_entity.pdbx_description
1 polymer ?
#
loop_
_entity_poly.entity_id
_entity_poly.type
_entity_poly.pdbx_seq_one_letter_code
_entity_poly.pdbx_strand_id
1 'polypeptide(L)'
;MRISAVYTPCIVRINEGYKIGISRCKMEYLKICEVAKKWGLSERGVQALCAQGKIEGATHFGRSWMIPKNAKKPIDGRTKSGKAHVNEDMPLPRKTPFLYMSDLYHTPGTADSVGESLSYNHEAQVLFEAEVAYSRGDIDKVYESANYLLGKHSGFYAVLSAGMLLAQCAIWKGDIEMWRRAKVHISEAPAKTDLDRDAMQLAISAVDIMLYNVENFPEWFKKGRFDPIHKDAYPAAKVYYAKYLYALGYAVAMGLVKVEGTQGLYIMSVISFSVEPMISWARANSTVMSEIYLRLTCAAIYHNCGKEDDANYHIDKAIELALPDKLYGVLAEYCRALDTLMEKRLTLADPEVWKKVKALYKVYNEGWSKLSGKVRGKNILTTLTAKEREVAKLAAFGLSNQEIADKLGISIPIVKQAIRIVSEKSGLSRADFAAIL
;
A
#
# COMPACT_ATOMS: atom_id res chain seq x y z
N MET A 1 27.26 2.11 -26.37
CA MET A 1 26.55 3.27 -25.81
C MET A 1 26.03 2.85 -24.44
N ARG A 2 26.66 3.30 -23.37
CA ARG A 2 26.30 2.94 -21.99
C ARG A 2 25.12 3.83 -21.58
N ILE A 3 23.95 3.24 -21.36
CA ILE A 3 22.75 3.97 -20.97
C ILE A 3 22.62 3.88 -19.46
N SER A 4 22.38 5.04 -18.91
CA SER A 4 22.31 5.45 -17.51
C SER A 4 21.53 4.53 -16.57
N ALA A 5 22.06 4.43 -15.37
CA ALA A 5 21.51 3.74 -14.23
C ALA A 5 20.10 4.24 -13.88
N VAL A 6 19.17 3.30 -13.65
CA VAL A 6 17.92 3.58 -12.93
C VAL A 6 18.31 3.77 -11.47
N TYR A 7 18.01 4.94 -10.93
CA TYR A 7 18.29 5.28 -9.53
C TYR A 7 17.15 4.75 -8.66
N THR A 8 17.46 3.82 -7.77
CA THR A 8 16.56 3.45 -6.68
C THR A 8 16.98 4.20 -5.43
N PRO A 9 16.15 5.07 -4.86
CA PRO A 9 16.50 5.76 -3.62
C PRO A 9 16.58 4.76 -2.48
N CYS A 10 17.69 4.75 -1.76
CA CYS A 10 17.89 3.98 -0.54
C CYS A 10 18.05 4.97 0.61
N ILE A 11 17.21 4.89 1.62
CA ILE A 11 17.29 5.74 2.81
C ILE A 11 17.99 4.93 3.90
N VAL A 12 19.14 5.42 4.37
CA VAL A 12 19.95 4.75 5.39
C VAL A 12 20.01 5.63 6.64
N ARG A 13 19.79 5.04 7.81
CA ARG A 13 19.98 5.71 9.11
C ARG A 13 21.47 5.77 9.43
N ILE A 14 21.98 6.97 9.72
CA ILE A 14 23.36 7.17 10.16
C ILE A 14 23.30 8.15 11.34
N ASN A 15 23.80 7.73 12.52
CA ASN A 15 23.98 8.55 13.74
C ASN A 15 22.92 9.64 13.92
N GLU A 16 21.76 9.30 14.46
CA GLU A 16 20.63 10.21 14.79
C GLU A 16 19.95 10.93 13.60
N GLY A 17 20.29 10.61 12.35
CA GLY A 17 19.67 11.16 11.14
C GLY A 17 19.49 10.12 10.04
N TYR A 18 18.78 10.51 8.98
CA TYR A 18 18.63 9.70 7.77
C TYR A 18 19.35 10.37 6.60
N LYS A 19 20.12 9.59 5.82
CA LYS A 19 20.68 10.05 4.54
C LYS A 19 20.00 9.31 3.40
N ILE A 20 19.60 10.04 2.37
CA ILE A 20 19.23 9.44 1.10
C ILE A 20 20.53 9.13 0.36
N GLY A 21 20.93 7.87 0.40
CA GLY A 21 21.98 7.34 -0.44
C GLY A 21 21.40 6.97 -1.81
N ILE A 22 21.86 7.63 -2.87
CA ILE A 22 21.62 7.15 -4.23
C ILE A 22 22.61 6.01 -4.46
N SER A 23 22.18 4.79 -4.18
CA SER A 23 22.96 3.61 -4.53
C SER A 23 22.99 3.50 -6.05
N ARG A 24 24.17 3.63 -6.66
CA ARG A 24 24.40 3.26 -8.06
C ARG A 24 24.33 1.74 -8.16
N CYS A 25 23.12 1.22 -8.17
CA CYS A 25 22.93 -0.13 -8.66
C CYS A 25 23.10 -0.03 -10.19
N LYS A 26 24.26 -0.40 -10.70
CA LYS A 26 24.49 -0.59 -12.13
C LYS A 26 23.66 -1.79 -12.57
N MET A 27 22.37 -1.59 -12.84
CA MET A 27 21.63 -2.58 -13.62
C MET A 27 22.14 -2.50 -15.05
N GLU A 28 22.91 -3.50 -15.46
CA GLU A 28 23.29 -3.67 -16.85
C GLU A 28 22.11 -4.30 -17.58
N TYR A 29 21.69 -3.65 -18.66
CA TYR A 29 20.63 -4.12 -19.53
C TYR A 29 21.22 -4.72 -20.82
N LEU A 30 20.58 -5.80 -21.30
CA LEU A 30 20.88 -6.45 -22.56
C LEU A 30 19.79 -6.13 -23.59
N LYS A 31 20.18 -6.11 -24.86
CA LYS A 31 19.25 -6.01 -25.99
C LYS A 31 18.62 -7.38 -26.25
N ILE A 32 17.48 -7.38 -26.95
CA ILE A 32 16.77 -8.61 -27.34
C ILE A 32 17.69 -9.62 -28.02
N CYS A 33 18.54 -9.20 -28.95
CA CYS A 33 19.47 -10.06 -29.66
C CYS A 33 20.50 -10.75 -28.75
N GLU A 34 20.95 -10.07 -27.71
CA GLU A 34 21.90 -10.62 -26.72
C GLU A 34 21.22 -11.65 -25.81
N VAL A 35 19.98 -11.36 -25.38
CA VAL A 35 19.17 -12.27 -24.56
C VAL A 35 18.73 -13.48 -25.37
N ALA A 36 18.38 -13.31 -26.64
CA ALA A 36 18.03 -14.39 -27.54
C ALA A 36 19.18 -15.39 -27.68
N LYS A 37 20.41 -14.91 -27.89
CA LYS A 37 21.63 -15.72 -27.89
C LYS A 37 21.87 -16.43 -26.55
N LYS A 38 21.75 -15.69 -25.44
CA LYS A 38 21.98 -16.23 -24.08
C LYS A 38 20.98 -17.34 -23.72
N TRP A 39 19.74 -17.25 -24.18
CA TRP A 39 18.68 -18.19 -23.81
C TRP A 39 18.40 -19.25 -24.87
N GLY A 40 19.03 -19.19 -26.04
CA GLY A 40 18.79 -20.10 -27.17
C GLY A 40 17.37 -19.95 -27.72
N LEU A 41 16.87 -18.72 -27.81
CA LEU A 41 15.55 -18.38 -28.34
C LEU A 41 15.69 -17.48 -29.57
N SER A 42 14.64 -17.43 -30.40
CA SER A 42 14.57 -16.42 -31.45
C SER A 42 14.31 -15.01 -30.85
N GLU A 43 14.76 -13.96 -31.52
CA GLU A 43 14.50 -12.56 -31.08
C GLU A 43 12.99 -12.29 -30.97
N ARG A 44 12.19 -12.83 -31.90
CA ARG A 44 10.72 -12.78 -31.85
C ARG A 44 10.16 -13.47 -30.60
N GLY A 45 10.74 -14.59 -30.19
CA GLY A 45 10.36 -15.30 -28.96
C GLY A 45 10.62 -14.48 -27.72
N VAL A 46 11.80 -13.86 -27.61
CA VAL A 46 12.14 -12.96 -26.49
C VAL A 46 11.23 -11.73 -26.48
N GLN A 47 10.95 -11.15 -27.65
CA GLN A 47 10.06 -10.00 -27.78
C GLN A 47 8.62 -10.32 -27.33
N ALA A 48 8.12 -11.50 -27.68
CA ALA A 48 6.82 -11.97 -27.24
C ALA A 48 6.77 -12.18 -25.72
N LEU A 49 7.85 -12.72 -25.11
CA LEU A 49 7.96 -12.87 -23.65
C LEU A 49 8.01 -11.53 -22.93
N CYS A 50 8.68 -10.52 -23.50
CA CYS A 50 8.66 -9.15 -22.98
C CYS A 50 7.25 -8.56 -23.06
N ALA A 51 6.59 -8.65 -24.21
CA ALA A 51 5.24 -8.15 -24.42
C ALA A 51 4.19 -8.81 -23.51
N GLN A 52 4.41 -10.08 -23.15
CA GLN A 52 3.59 -10.83 -22.20
C GLN A 52 3.95 -10.57 -20.74
N GLY A 53 4.91 -9.67 -20.45
CA GLY A 53 5.34 -9.40 -19.08
C GLY A 53 6.06 -10.56 -18.38
N LYS A 54 6.48 -11.60 -19.11
CA LYS A 54 7.09 -12.81 -18.56
C LYS A 54 8.57 -12.67 -18.20
N ILE A 55 9.20 -11.54 -18.53
CA ILE A 55 10.60 -11.26 -18.21
C ILE A 55 10.63 -10.14 -17.19
N GLU A 56 11.01 -10.48 -15.97
CA GLU A 56 11.07 -9.54 -14.83
C GLU A 56 12.05 -8.40 -15.13
N GLY A 57 11.58 -7.15 -14.91
CA GLY A 57 12.38 -5.94 -15.12
C GLY A 57 12.61 -5.55 -16.59
N ALA A 58 12.02 -6.25 -17.56
CA ALA A 58 12.07 -5.81 -18.95
C ALA A 58 11.28 -4.52 -19.12
N THR A 59 11.89 -3.53 -19.77
CA THR A 59 11.31 -2.20 -19.97
C THR A 59 11.56 -1.71 -21.41
N HIS A 60 10.75 -0.74 -21.85
CA HIS A 60 10.94 -0.08 -23.13
C HIS A 60 11.93 1.09 -23.00
N PHE A 61 12.86 1.17 -23.96
CA PHE A 61 13.66 2.36 -24.18
C PHE A 61 13.47 2.79 -25.65
N GLY A 62 12.65 3.79 -25.87
CA GLY A 62 12.19 4.15 -27.21
C GLY A 62 11.41 2.99 -27.85
N ARG A 63 11.85 2.54 -29.02
CA ARG A 63 11.23 1.40 -29.77
C ARG A 63 11.81 0.04 -29.42
N SER A 64 12.76 -0.06 -28.48
CA SER A 64 13.50 -1.28 -28.17
C SER A 64 13.25 -1.74 -26.74
N TRP A 65 13.09 -3.05 -26.55
CA TRP A 65 13.08 -3.65 -25.24
C TRP A 65 14.50 -3.71 -24.65
N MET A 66 14.58 -3.40 -23.36
CA MET A 66 15.78 -3.51 -22.53
C MET A 66 15.50 -4.54 -21.42
N ILE A 67 16.35 -5.55 -21.31
CA ILE A 67 16.16 -6.68 -20.41
C ILE A 67 17.30 -6.68 -19.39
N PRO A 68 17.05 -6.76 -18.07
CA PRO A 68 18.12 -6.85 -17.09
C PRO A 68 19.06 -8.03 -17.37
N LYS A 69 20.36 -7.80 -17.24
CA LYS A 69 21.40 -8.84 -17.50
C LYS A 69 21.24 -10.08 -16.62
N ASN A 70 20.68 -9.89 -15.41
CA ASN A 70 20.39 -10.94 -14.43
C ASN A 70 18.99 -11.56 -14.61
N ALA A 71 18.20 -11.14 -15.60
CA ALA A 71 16.90 -11.74 -15.88
C ALA A 71 17.04 -13.23 -16.15
N LYS A 72 16.14 -14.02 -15.58
CA LYS A 72 16.07 -15.47 -15.77
C LYS A 72 15.21 -15.78 -17.00
N LYS A 73 15.60 -16.85 -17.73
CA LYS A 73 14.77 -17.36 -18.83
C LYS A 73 13.44 -17.85 -18.27
N PRO A 74 12.29 -17.37 -18.76
CA PRO A 74 11.00 -17.90 -18.35
C PRO A 74 10.89 -19.41 -18.66
N ILE A 75 10.23 -20.14 -17.77
CA ILE A 75 10.02 -21.59 -17.94
C ILE A 75 9.03 -21.79 -19.09
N ASP A 76 9.40 -22.63 -20.06
CA ASP A 76 8.50 -23.00 -21.15
C ASP A 76 7.46 -24.00 -20.62
N GLY A 77 6.21 -23.56 -20.47
CA GLY A 77 5.10 -24.40 -20.03
C GLY A 77 4.73 -25.57 -20.96
N ARG A 78 5.41 -25.70 -22.11
CA ARG A 78 5.22 -26.81 -23.05
C ARG A 78 6.13 -27.98 -22.76
N THR A 79 7.16 -27.85 -21.94
CA THR A 79 8.04 -28.93 -21.52
C THR A 79 7.43 -29.67 -20.34
N LYS A 80 7.68 -31.02 -20.26
CA LYS A 80 7.19 -31.86 -19.14
C LYS A 80 7.60 -31.31 -17.74
N SER A 81 8.69 -30.57 -17.65
CA SER A 81 9.13 -29.88 -16.42
C SER A 81 8.39 -28.55 -16.16
N GLY A 82 7.70 -27.98 -17.13
CA GLY A 82 6.87 -26.76 -17.00
C GLY A 82 5.42 -27.03 -16.61
N LYS A 83 5.00 -28.30 -16.68
CA LYS A 83 3.77 -28.76 -16.07
C LYS A 83 4.10 -29.20 -14.65
N ALA A 84 4.22 -28.24 -13.73
CA ALA A 84 3.92 -28.53 -12.34
C ALA A 84 2.51 -29.12 -12.36
N HIS A 85 2.37 -30.38 -12.01
CA HIS A 85 1.08 -30.93 -11.63
C HIS A 85 0.60 -30.08 -10.47
N VAL A 86 -0.28 -29.13 -10.74
CA VAL A 86 -1.20 -28.65 -9.73
C VAL A 86 -2.02 -29.88 -9.41
N ASN A 87 -1.70 -30.55 -8.32
CA ASN A 87 -2.56 -31.55 -7.73
C ASN A 87 -3.80 -30.77 -7.34
N GLU A 88 -4.87 -30.90 -8.11
CA GLU A 88 -6.17 -30.22 -7.91
C GLU A 88 -6.77 -30.55 -6.53
N ASP A 89 -6.23 -31.54 -5.82
CA ASP A 89 -6.73 -32.05 -4.55
C ASP A 89 -5.95 -31.57 -3.29
N MET A 90 -4.90 -30.76 -3.43
CA MET A 90 -4.24 -30.22 -2.25
C MET A 90 -4.70 -28.77 -1.97
N PRO A 91 -5.19 -28.51 -0.73
CA PRO A 91 -5.44 -27.14 -0.31
C PRO A 91 -4.14 -26.36 -0.49
N LEU A 92 -4.18 -25.25 -1.26
CA LEU A 92 -3.03 -24.39 -1.44
C LEU A 92 -2.60 -23.90 -0.04
N PRO A 93 -1.47 -24.36 0.51
CA PRO A 93 -1.03 -23.89 1.82
C PRO A 93 -0.73 -22.40 1.66
N ARG A 94 -1.43 -21.58 2.41
CA ARG A 94 -1.11 -20.16 2.45
C ARG A 94 0.31 -20.01 3.00
N LYS A 95 1.22 -19.51 2.19
CA LYS A 95 2.64 -19.34 2.55
C LYS A 95 2.96 -17.94 3.00
N THR A 96 1.95 -17.08 3.09
CA THR A 96 2.14 -15.65 3.37
C THR A 96 0.95 -15.09 4.11
N PRO A 97 1.14 -14.11 5.00
CA PRO A 97 0.04 -13.48 5.69
C PRO A 97 -0.77 -12.59 4.74
N PHE A 98 -2.08 -12.55 4.91
CA PHE A 98 -2.96 -11.56 4.31
C PHE A 98 -2.98 -11.52 2.78
N LEU A 99 -3.04 -12.67 2.11
CA LEU A 99 -2.91 -12.74 0.66
C LEU A 99 -3.95 -13.57 -0.09
N TYR A 100 -4.92 -14.20 0.57
CA TYR A 100 -5.89 -15.01 -0.16
C TYR A 100 -6.64 -14.22 -1.24
N MET A 101 -7.03 -12.99 -0.92
CA MET A 101 -7.70 -12.15 -1.91
C MET A 101 -6.74 -11.78 -3.06
N SER A 102 -5.49 -11.46 -2.75
CA SER A 102 -4.49 -11.13 -3.77
C SER A 102 -4.09 -12.33 -4.63
N ASP A 103 -4.10 -13.54 -4.07
CA ASP A 103 -3.67 -14.76 -4.76
C ASP A 103 -4.76 -15.36 -5.65
N LEU A 104 -6.02 -15.12 -5.35
CA LEU A 104 -7.16 -15.79 -6.00
C LEU A 104 -8.09 -14.82 -6.72
N TYR A 105 -8.07 -13.55 -6.35
CA TYR A 105 -8.89 -12.50 -6.93
C TYR A 105 -8.18 -11.83 -8.11
N HIS A 106 -8.39 -12.36 -9.30
CA HIS A 106 -7.73 -11.92 -10.54
C HIS A 106 -8.63 -11.12 -11.47
N THR A 107 -9.93 -11.12 -11.21
CA THR A 107 -10.94 -10.46 -12.06
C THR A 107 -11.92 -9.68 -11.20
N PRO A 108 -12.10 -8.36 -11.40
CA PRO A 108 -13.13 -7.60 -10.73
C PRO A 108 -14.53 -8.18 -10.97
N GLY A 109 -15.38 -8.16 -9.95
CA GLY A 109 -16.72 -8.73 -10.00
C GLY A 109 -16.82 -10.20 -9.64
N THR A 110 -15.71 -10.86 -9.23
CA THR A 110 -15.70 -12.31 -8.93
C THR A 110 -15.46 -12.66 -7.47
N ALA A 111 -15.42 -11.68 -6.56
CA ALA A 111 -15.04 -11.94 -5.17
C ALA A 111 -15.93 -12.98 -4.48
N ASP A 112 -17.25 -12.92 -4.67
CA ASP A 112 -18.15 -13.86 -4.03
C ASP A 112 -18.00 -15.27 -4.59
N SER A 113 -17.92 -15.42 -5.92
CA SER A 113 -17.72 -16.74 -6.57
C SER A 113 -16.37 -17.38 -6.22
N VAL A 114 -15.32 -16.58 -6.04
CA VAL A 114 -14.03 -17.08 -5.55
C VAL A 114 -14.17 -17.59 -4.12
N GLY A 115 -14.84 -16.85 -3.22
CA GLY A 115 -15.12 -17.29 -1.85
C GLY A 115 -15.87 -18.62 -1.80
N GLU A 116 -16.91 -18.78 -2.61
CA GLU A 116 -17.67 -20.03 -2.73
C GLU A 116 -16.81 -21.19 -3.21
N SER A 117 -15.87 -20.95 -4.14
CA SER A 117 -14.96 -21.97 -4.66
C SER A 117 -14.00 -22.55 -3.61
N LEU A 118 -13.79 -21.82 -2.48
CA LEU A 118 -12.92 -22.25 -1.38
C LEU A 118 -13.60 -23.16 -0.34
N SER A 119 -14.85 -23.56 -0.58
CA SER A 119 -15.63 -24.40 0.37
C SER A 119 -14.96 -25.71 0.78
N TYR A 120 -14.01 -26.21 -0.01
CA TYR A 120 -13.19 -27.37 0.30
C TYR A 120 -12.12 -27.13 1.41
N ASN A 121 -11.77 -25.88 1.67
CA ASN A 121 -10.81 -25.47 2.70
C ASN A 121 -11.40 -24.35 3.56
N HIS A 122 -12.03 -24.73 4.65
CA HIS A 122 -12.74 -23.79 5.51
C HIS A 122 -11.87 -22.66 6.08
N GLU A 123 -10.60 -22.92 6.42
CA GLU A 123 -9.68 -21.87 6.89
C GLU A 123 -9.40 -20.84 5.77
N ALA A 124 -9.11 -21.32 4.57
CA ALA A 124 -8.89 -20.46 3.41
C ALA A 124 -10.14 -19.65 3.07
N GLN A 125 -11.32 -20.28 3.12
CA GLN A 125 -12.59 -19.62 2.87
C GLN A 125 -12.85 -18.50 3.87
N VAL A 126 -12.73 -18.79 5.17
CA VAL A 126 -12.94 -17.79 6.24
C VAL A 126 -11.99 -16.60 6.08
N LEU A 127 -10.71 -16.86 5.78
CA LEU A 127 -9.73 -15.79 5.56
C LEU A 127 -10.06 -14.95 4.33
N PHE A 128 -10.36 -15.59 3.20
CA PHE A 128 -10.72 -14.89 1.97
C PHE A 128 -11.97 -14.03 2.16
N GLU A 129 -13.02 -14.60 2.74
CA GLU A 129 -14.27 -13.88 3.03
C GLU A 129 -14.06 -12.72 4.01
N ALA A 130 -13.16 -12.87 5.00
CA ALA A 130 -12.81 -11.80 5.92
C ALA A 130 -12.05 -10.66 5.22
N GLU A 131 -11.16 -10.97 4.28
CA GLU A 131 -10.46 -9.98 3.47
C GLU A 131 -11.43 -9.24 2.52
N VAL A 132 -12.39 -9.93 1.94
CA VAL A 132 -13.48 -9.33 1.15
C VAL A 132 -14.36 -8.43 2.03
N ALA A 133 -14.75 -8.92 3.22
CA ALA A 133 -15.55 -8.16 4.18
C ALA A 133 -14.82 -6.87 4.60
N TYR A 134 -13.52 -6.96 4.91
CA TYR A 134 -12.69 -5.79 5.21
C TYR A 134 -12.70 -4.79 4.05
N SER A 135 -12.47 -5.28 2.84
CA SER A 135 -12.42 -4.45 1.64
C SER A 135 -13.75 -3.77 1.34
N ARG A 136 -14.87 -4.38 1.76
CA ARG A 136 -16.23 -3.82 1.68
C ARG A 136 -16.56 -2.87 2.84
N GLY A 137 -15.83 -2.95 3.96
CA GLY A 137 -16.07 -2.16 5.17
C GLY A 137 -16.97 -2.83 6.20
N ASP A 138 -17.20 -4.15 6.10
CA ASP A 138 -17.94 -4.96 7.08
C ASP A 138 -17.01 -5.43 8.21
N ILE A 139 -16.73 -4.52 9.12
CA ILE A 139 -15.73 -4.71 10.18
C ILE A 139 -16.18 -5.70 11.26
N ASP A 140 -17.48 -5.86 11.46
CA ASP A 140 -17.97 -6.82 12.46
C ASP A 140 -17.77 -8.25 11.96
N LYS A 141 -18.04 -8.55 10.69
CA LYS A 141 -17.70 -9.85 10.08
C LYS A 141 -16.21 -10.14 10.14
N VAL A 142 -15.37 -9.12 9.86
CA VAL A 142 -13.90 -9.26 9.96
C VAL A 142 -13.48 -9.63 11.39
N TYR A 143 -14.04 -8.94 12.39
CA TYR A 143 -13.74 -9.18 13.79
C TYR A 143 -14.12 -10.59 14.24
N GLU A 144 -15.30 -11.06 13.87
CA GLU A 144 -15.76 -12.43 14.18
C GLU A 144 -14.84 -13.47 13.53
N SER A 145 -14.53 -13.33 12.24
CA SER A 145 -13.65 -14.24 11.52
C SER A 145 -12.24 -14.27 12.10
N ALA A 146 -11.66 -13.12 12.43
CA ALA A 146 -10.34 -13.03 13.01
C ALA A 146 -10.28 -13.73 14.38
N ASN A 147 -11.24 -13.48 15.27
CA ASN A 147 -11.29 -14.14 16.58
C ASN A 147 -11.53 -15.65 16.46
N TYR A 148 -12.38 -16.10 15.51
CA TYR A 148 -12.57 -17.53 15.24
C TYR A 148 -11.25 -18.22 14.91
N LEU A 149 -10.46 -17.64 14.00
CA LEU A 149 -9.18 -18.19 13.57
C LEU A 149 -8.12 -18.13 14.67
N LEU A 150 -8.07 -17.06 15.46
CA LEU A 150 -7.14 -16.92 16.57
C LEU A 150 -7.48 -17.82 17.77
N GLY A 151 -8.75 -18.16 17.95
CA GLY A 151 -9.22 -19.08 19.00
C GLY A 151 -9.10 -20.57 18.63
N LYS A 152 -8.77 -20.90 17.38
CA LYS A 152 -8.65 -22.25 16.86
C LYS A 152 -7.18 -22.63 16.67
N HIS A 153 -6.86 -23.91 16.57
CA HIS A 153 -5.52 -24.36 16.14
C HIS A 153 -5.33 -24.13 14.63
N SER A 154 -5.25 -22.88 14.25
CA SER A 154 -5.02 -22.47 12.86
C SER A 154 -3.54 -22.58 12.48
N GLY A 155 -3.26 -22.74 11.20
CA GLY A 155 -1.89 -22.75 10.69
C GLY A 155 -1.16 -21.43 10.93
N PHE A 156 0.19 -21.47 10.97
CA PHE A 156 1.04 -20.31 11.27
C PHE A 156 0.65 -19.06 10.46
N TYR A 157 0.52 -19.19 9.15
CA TYR A 157 0.18 -18.05 8.29
C TYR A 157 -1.26 -17.56 8.46
N ALA A 158 -2.17 -18.45 8.84
CA ALA A 158 -3.54 -18.05 9.16
C ALA A 158 -3.58 -17.22 10.44
N VAL A 159 -2.78 -17.54 11.44
CA VAL A 159 -2.62 -16.74 12.66
C VAL A 159 -2.06 -15.36 12.35
N LEU A 160 -1.03 -15.25 11.48
CA LEU A 160 -0.51 -13.97 11.05
C LEU A 160 -1.58 -13.13 10.37
N SER A 161 -2.35 -13.74 9.45
CA SER A 161 -3.42 -13.06 8.71
C SER A 161 -4.56 -12.60 9.61
N ALA A 162 -4.99 -13.48 10.52
CA ALA A 162 -6.04 -13.16 11.48
C ALA A 162 -5.59 -12.04 12.46
N GLY A 163 -4.32 -12.05 12.87
CA GLY A 163 -3.73 -10.97 13.67
C GLY A 163 -3.73 -9.64 12.92
N MET A 164 -3.39 -9.63 11.63
CA MET A 164 -3.45 -8.43 10.80
C MET A 164 -4.88 -7.92 10.63
N LEU A 165 -5.85 -8.80 10.37
CA LEU A 165 -7.28 -8.46 10.31
C LEU A 165 -7.78 -7.87 11.64
N LEU A 166 -7.37 -8.46 12.77
CA LEU A 166 -7.71 -7.93 14.10
C LEU A 166 -7.12 -6.53 14.32
N ALA A 167 -5.88 -6.27 13.87
CA ALA A 167 -5.27 -4.95 13.91
C ALA A 167 -6.04 -3.93 13.06
N GLN A 168 -6.53 -4.34 11.90
CA GLN A 168 -7.39 -3.50 11.07
C GLN A 168 -8.72 -3.17 11.76
N CYS A 169 -9.36 -4.16 12.40
CA CYS A 169 -10.55 -3.90 13.23
C CYS A 169 -10.26 -2.91 14.35
N ALA A 170 -9.09 -3.03 14.99
CA ALA A 170 -8.67 -2.12 16.04
C ALA A 170 -8.54 -0.66 15.54
N ILE A 171 -8.10 -0.46 14.31
CA ILE A 171 -8.04 0.86 13.68
C ILE A 171 -9.46 1.42 13.52
N TRP A 172 -10.37 0.68 12.92
CA TRP A 172 -11.73 1.13 12.69
C TRP A 172 -12.48 1.44 13.99
N LYS A 173 -12.24 0.64 15.05
CA LYS A 173 -12.87 0.82 16.37
C LYS A 173 -12.11 1.80 17.29
N GLY A 174 -10.91 2.22 16.93
CA GLY A 174 -10.03 3.06 17.77
C GLY A 174 -9.64 2.37 19.08
N ASP A 175 -9.50 1.04 19.08
CA ASP A 175 -9.29 0.19 20.24
C ASP A 175 -7.82 -0.20 20.41
N ILE A 176 -7.16 0.37 21.43
CA ILE A 176 -5.73 0.13 21.70
C ILE A 176 -5.47 -1.28 22.26
N GLU A 177 -6.39 -1.84 23.02
CA GLU A 177 -6.18 -3.17 23.60
C GLU A 177 -6.33 -4.25 22.52
N MET A 178 -7.29 -4.09 21.61
CA MET A 178 -7.42 -4.94 20.42
C MET A 178 -6.16 -4.86 19.55
N TRP A 179 -5.61 -3.64 19.35
CA TRP A 179 -4.36 -3.44 18.61
C TRP A 179 -3.17 -4.16 19.26
N ARG A 180 -3.01 -4.04 20.58
CA ARG A 180 -1.95 -4.73 21.32
C ARG A 180 -2.11 -6.25 21.22
N ARG A 181 -3.32 -6.76 21.43
CA ARG A 181 -3.64 -8.17 21.30
C ARG A 181 -3.32 -8.70 19.90
N ALA A 182 -3.66 -7.97 18.86
CA ALA A 182 -3.33 -8.33 17.47
C ALA A 182 -1.80 -8.49 17.28
N LYS A 183 -1.01 -7.55 17.79
CA LYS A 183 0.47 -7.63 17.71
C LYS A 183 1.03 -8.80 18.51
N VAL A 184 0.47 -9.11 19.67
CA VAL A 184 0.87 -10.26 20.47
C VAL A 184 0.65 -11.55 19.69
N HIS A 185 -0.55 -11.77 19.12
CA HIS A 185 -0.83 -12.95 18.31
C HIS A 185 0.14 -13.13 17.15
N ILE A 186 0.50 -12.02 16.46
CA ILE A 186 1.48 -12.08 15.37
C ILE A 186 2.88 -12.45 15.89
N SER A 187 3.34 -11.80 16.96
CA SER A 187 4.71 -11.97 17.48
C SER A 187 4.94 -13.31 18.19
N GLU A 188 3.89 -13.91 18.73
CA GLU A 188 3.94 -15.22 19.43
C GLU A 188 3.61 -16.40 18.49
N ALA A 189 3.30 -16.14 17.22
CA ALA A 189 3.06 -17.21 16.25
C ALA A 189 4.29 -18.12 16.12
N PRO A 190 4.13 -19.46 16.12
CA PRO A 190 5.25 -20.41 16.21
C PRO A 190 6.03 -20.50 14.89
N ALA A 191 6.93 -19.56 14.64
CA ALA A 191 7.83 -19.55 13.50
C ALA A 191 8.87 -20.66 13.60
N LYS A 192 8.95 -21.54 12.59
CA LYS A 192 9.86 -22.71 12.56
C LYS A 192 11.08 -22.47 11.67
N THR A 193 10.95 -21.66 10.65
CA THR A 193 11.97 -21.40 9.65
C THR A 193 12.34 -19.92 9.57
N ASP A 194 13.44 -19.58 8.89
CA ASP A 194 13.78 -18.18 8.60
C ASP A 194 12.70 -17.52 7.76
N LEU A 195 12.14 -18.25 6.80
CA LEU A 195 11.04 -17.77 5.98
C LEU A 195 9.81 -17.41 6.82
N ASP A 196 9.48 -18.20 7.85
CA ASP A 196 8.39 -17.89 8.78
C ASP A 196 8.71 -16.61 9.58
N ARG A 197 9.95 -16.46 10.05
CA ARG A 197 10.39 -15.26 10.79
C ARG A 197 10.31 -14.00 9.93
N ASP A 198 10.70 -14.09 8.67
CA ASP A 198 10.60 -12.97 7.73
C ASP A 198 9.15 -12.64 7.38
N ALA A 199 8.28 -13.65 7.24
CA ALA A 199 6.84 -13.46 7.06
C ALA A 199 6.19 -12.79 8.29
N MET A 200 6.59 -13.19 9.49
CA MET A 200 6.15 -12.56 10.75
C MET A 200 6.59 -11.07 10.81
N GLN A 201 7.85 -10.78 10.45
CA GLN A 201 8.35 -9.41 10.38
C GLN A 201 7.57 -8.58 9.37
N LEU A 202 7.22 -9.15 8.21
CA LEU A 202 6.37 -8.48 7.23
C LEU A 202 4.99 -8.17 7.82
N ALA A 203 4.37 -9.11 8.53
CA ALA A 203 3.06 -8.91 9.15
C ALA A 203 3.09 -7.81 10.22
N ILE A 204 4.11 -7.80 11.10
CA ILE A 204 4.30 -6.73 12.10
C ILE A 204 4.52 -5.38 11.41
N SER A 205 5.38 -5.34 10.39
CA SER A 205 5.64 -4.13 9.61
C SER A 205 4.37 -3.60 8.93
N ALA A 206 3.57 -4.51 8.36
CA ALA A 206 2.30 -4.17 7.74
C ALA A 206 1.30 -3.56 8.74
N VAL A 207 1.24 -4.10 9.97
CA VAL A 207 0.43 -3.52 11.06
C VAL A 207 0.93 -2.12 11.43
N ASP A 208 2.23 -1.96 11.65
CA ASP A 208 2.80 -0.68 12.04
C ASP A 208 2.61 0.42 10.98
N ILE A 209 2.72 0.08 9.68
CA ILE A 209 2.56 1.07 8.60
C ILE A 209 1.11 1.57 8.45
N MET A 210 0.12 0.82 8.91
CA MET A 210 -1.29 1.28 8.90
C MET A 210 -1.49 2.54 9.75
N LEU A 211 -0.62 2.75 10.76
CA LEU A 211 -0.58 3.96 11.59
C LEU A 211 0.60 4.88 11.24
N TYR A 212 1.21 4.72 10.07
CA TYR A 212 2.39 5.49 9.62
C TYR A 212 3.59 5.39 10.58
N ASN A 213 3.69 4.32 11.36
CA ASN A 213 4.90 4.02 12.11
C ASN A 213 5.93 3.36 11.18
N VAL A 214 7.11 3.98 11.04
CA VAL A 214 8.16 3.56 10.11
C VAL A 214 9.46 3.11 10.83
N GLU A 215 9.44 2.99 12.16
CA GLU A 215 10.66 2.82 12.95
C GLU A 215 11.24 1.41 12.87
N ASN A 216 10.42 0.37 13.07
CA ASN A 216 10.88 -1.00 13.32
C ASN A 216 10.71 -1.91 12.10
N PHE A 217 11.25 -1.50 10.95
CA PHE A 217 11.20 -2.30 9.73
C PHE A 217 12.50 -3.06 9.50
N PRO A 218 12.46 -4.31 9.00
CA PRO A 218 13.65 -5.06 8.68
C PRO A 218 14.45 -4.37 7.54
N GLU A 219 15.77 -4.51 7.57
CA GLU A 219 16.65 -3.84 6.62
C GLU A 219 16.39 -4.26 5.17
N TRP A 220 16.02 -5.53 4.94
CA TRP A 220 15.66 -6.00 3.60
C TRP A 220 14.42 -5.26 3.06
N PHE A 221 13.43 -5.00 3.93
CA PHE A 221 12.20 -4.27 3.55
C PHE A 221 12.50 -2.79 3.28
N LYS A 222 13.25 -2.12 4.14
CA LYS A 222 13.64 -0.71 3.94
C LYS A 222 14.36 -0.48 2.61
N LYS A 223 15.10 -1.49 2.15
CA LYS A 223 15.84 -1.48 0.87
C LYS A 223 14.98 -1.90 -0.34
N GLY A 224 13.69 -2.22 -0.15
CA GLY A 224 12.81 -2.72 -1.20
C GLY A 224 13.25 -4.08 -1.76
N ARG A 225 13.94 -4.89 -0.94
CA ARG A 225 14.37 -6.23 -1.29
C ARG A 225 13.41 -7.22 -0.70
N PHE A 226 12.89 -8.15 -1.51
CA PHE A 226 11.89 -9.14 -1.08
C PHE A 226 12.39 -10.58 -1.17
N ASP A 227 13.70 -10.77 -1.42
CA ASP A 227 14.33 -12.08 -1.48
C ASP A 227 14.20 -12.92 -0.19
N PRO A 228 14.09 -12.36 1.04
CA PRO A 228 13.91 -13.14 2.26
C PRO A 228 12.52 -13.76 2.42
N ILE A 229 11.50 -13.27 1.73
CA ILE A 229 10.13 -13.76 1.86
C ILE A 229 9.71 -14.64 0.68
N HIS A 230 8.66 -15.45 0.88
CA HIS A 230 8.13 -16.27 -0.20
C HIS A 230 7.55 -15.39 -1.33
N LYS A 231 7.64 -15.85 -2.57
CA LYS A 231 7.19 -15.10 -3.75
C LYS A 231 5.70 -14.76 -3.71
N ASP A 232 4.90 -15.62 -3.13
CA ASP A 232 3.46 -15.39 -2.94
C ASP A 232 3.18 -14.15 -2.05
N ALA A 233 4.17 -13.71 -1.23
CA ALA A 233 4.09 -12.49 -0.43
C ALA A 233 4.39 -11.21 -1.22
N TYR A 234 4.96 -11.32 -2.41
CA TYR A 234 5.38 -10.13 -3.17
C TYR A 234 4.25 -9.14 -3.47
N PRO A 235 3.01 -9.56 -3.79
CA PRO A 235 1.91 -8.63 -3.99
C PRO A 235 1.67 -7.74 -2.77
N ALA A 236 1.53 -8.34 -1.58
CA ALA A 236 1.33 -7.60 -0.33
C ALA A 236 2.57 -6.82 0.09
N ALA A 237 3.76 -7.41 -0.03
CA ALA A 237 5.02 -6.74 0.32
C ALA A 237 5.22 -5.44 -0.49
N LYS A 238 4.87 -5.44 -1.79
CA LYS A 238 4.92 -4.24 -2.64
C LYS A 238 3.92 -3.17 -2.18
N VAL A 239 2.71 -3.56 -1.80
CA VAL A 239 1.70 -2.64 -1.25
C VAL A 239 2.20 -2.00 0.04
N TYR A 240 2.68 -2.81 0.99
CA TYR A 240 3.19 -2.28 2.26
C TYR A 240 4.46 -1.45 2.07
N TYR A 241 5.31 -1.82 1.13
CA TYR A 241 6.48 -1.02 0.79
C TYR A 241 6.11 0.33 0.18
N ALA A 242 5.14 0.38 -0.70
CA ALA A 242 4.63 1.64 -1.24
C ALA A 242 4.03 2.53 -0.12
N LYS A 243 3.24 1.95 0.80
CA LYS A 243 2.75 2.65 2.00
C LYS A 243 3.89 3.14 2.90
N TYR A 244 4.94 2.33 3.08
CA TYR A 244 6.14 2.72 3.83
C TYR A 244 6.85 3.92 3.19
N LEU A 245 7.07 3.88 1.88
CA LEU A 245 7.68 5.00 1.16
C LEU A 245 6.83 6.26 1.26
N TYR A 246 5.50 6.13 1.12
CA TYR A 246 4.58 7.23 1.29
C TYR A 246 4.66 7.84 2.70
N ALA A 247 4.58 7.00 3.74
CA ALA A 247 4.64 7.45 5.13
C ALA A 247 5.99 8.10 5.47
N LEU A 248 7.09 7.57 4.93
CA LEU A 248 8.42 8.12 5.12
C LEU A 248 8.56 9.47 4.40
N GLY A 249 8.16 9.54 3.13
CA GLY A 249 8.16 10.80 2.36
C GLY A 249 7.28 11.85 3.01
N TYR A 250 6.13 11.45 3.53
CA TYR A 250 5.26 12.31 4.30
C TYR A 250 5.94 12.82 5.59
N ALA A 251 6.60 11.93 6.36
CA ALA A 251 7.31 12.30 7.58
C ALA A 251 8.47 13.29 7.30
N VAL A 252 9.16 13.12 6.19
CA VAL A 252 10.22 14.06 5.75
C VAL A 252 9.62 15.40 5.31
N ALA A 253 8.55 15.38 4.51
CA ALA A 253 7.88 16.59 4.04
C ALA A 253 7.34 17.43 5.21
N MET A 254 6.96 16.78 6.31
CA MET A 254 6.47 17.41 7.54
C MET A 254 7.59 17.78 8.53
N GLY A 255 8.86 17.58 8.18
CA GLY A 255 9.99 17.88 9.06
C GLY A 255 10.11 16.96 10.28
N LEU A 256 9.34 15.87 10.34
CA LEU A 256 9.38 14.86 11.42
C LEU A 256 10.64 14.00 11.34
N VAL A 257 11.19 13.86 10.13
CA VAL A 257 12.43 13.16 9.84
C VAL A 257 13.33 14.11 9.06
N LYS A 258 14.50 14.41 9.60
CA LYS A 258 15.50 15.24 8.91
C LYS A 258 16.28 14.37 7.91
N VAL A 259 16.33 14.82 6.66
CA VAL A 259 17.17 14.22 5.61
C VAL A 259 18.09 15.30 5.10
N GLU A 260 19.41 15.10 5.25
CA GLU A 260 20.40 16.08 4.81
C GLU A 260 20.32 16.29 3.29
N GLY A 261 20.25 17.55 2.88
CA GLY A 261 20.38 17.95 1.47
C GLY A 261 19.14 17.79 0.60
N THR A 262 17.94 17.49 1.16
CA THR A 262 16.76 17.22 0.33
C THR A 262 15.53 17.97 0.84
N GLN A 263 14.82 18.63 -0.08
CA GLN A 263 13.50 19.20 0.22
C GLN A 263 12.42 18.11 0.18
N GLY A 264 11.51 18.09 1.17
CA GLY A 264 10.52 17.04 1.33
C GLY A 264 9.62 16.78 0.10
N LEU A 265 9.25 17.82 -0.65
CA LEU A 265 8.48 17.69 -1.90
C LEU A 265 9.25 16.94 -3.01
N TYR A 266 10.58 17.10 -3.07
CA TYR A 266 11.41 16.37 -4.02
C TYR A 266 11.41 14.87 -3.73
N ILE A 267 11.40 14.48 -2.46
CA ILE A 267 11.34 13.07 -2.05
C ILE A 267 10.05 12.42 -2.53
N MET A 268 8.90 13.08 -2.36
CA MET A 268 7.62 12.55 -2.83
C MET A 268 7.61 12.31 -4.34
N SER A 269 8.16 13.24 -5.13
CA SER A 269 8.28 13.07 -6.58
C SER A 269 9.17 11.87 -6.97
N VAL A 270 10.24 11.62 -6.21
CA VAL A 270 11.12 10.46 -6.45
C VAL A 270 10.43 9.15 -6.07
N ILE A 271 9.61 9.15 -5.01
CA ILE A 271 8.87 7.97 -4.56
C ILE A 271 7.87 7.50 -5.62
N SER A 272 7.21 8.40 -6.38
CA SER A 272 6.29 8.01 -7.44
C SER A 272 6.96 7.10 -8.50
N PHE A 273 8.20 7.40 -8.87
CA PHE A 273 8.99 6.55 -9.78
C PHE A 273 9.29 5.14 -9.24
N SER A 274 9.22 4.95 -7.92
CA SER A 274 9.38 3.63 -7.30
C SER A 274 8.07 2.86 -7.24
N VAL A 275 6.92 3.53 -7.17
CA VAL A 275 5.59 2.89 -7.05
C VAL A 275 5.01 2.52 -8.41
N GLU A 276 5.20 3.33 -9.45
CA GLU A 276 4.70 3.07 -10.81
C GLU A 276 5.11 1.68 -11.38
N PRO A 277 6.38 1.24 -11.26
CA PRO A 277 6.76 -0.10 -11.69
C PRO A 277 6.05 -1.21 -10.91
N MET A 278 5.68 -0.97 -9.64
CA MET A 278 4.93 -1.95 -8.85
C MET A 278 3.48 -2.08 -9.35
N ILE A 279 2.84 -0.98 -9.78
CA ILE A 279 1.52 -1.01 -10.43
C ILE A 279 1.59 -1.80 -11.73
N SER A 280 2.60 -1.55 -12.56
CA SER A 280 2.82 -2.28 -13.81
C SER A 280 3.03 -3.78 -13.56
N TRP A 281 3.76 -4.12 -12.50
CA TRP A 281 3.94 -5.49 -12.07
C TRP A 281 2.62 -6.14 -11.60
N ALA A 282 1.83 -5.45 -10.78
CA ALA A 282 0.54 -5.94 -10.28
C ALA A 282 -0.42 -6.25 -11.43
N ARG A 283 -0.50 -5.35 -12.43
CA ARG A 283 -1.29 -5.57 -13.65
C ARG A 283 -0.82 -6.78 -14.45
N ALA A 284 0.48 -6.90 -14.66
CA ALA A 284 1.05 -8.03 -15.42
C ALA A 284 0.82 -9.39 -14.74
N ASN A 285 0.62 -9.40 -13.43
CA ASN A 285 0.34 -10.60 -12.64
C ASN A 285 -1.14 -10.73 -12.25
N SER A 286 -2.01 -9.85 -12.73
CA SER A 286 -3.46 -9.83 -12.45
C SER A 286 -3.77 -9.81 -10.93
N THR A 287 -2.93 -9.16 -10.12
CA THR A 287 -3.16 -9.03 -8.67
C THR A 287 -3.99 -7.78 -8.38
N VAL A 288 -5.32 -7.90 -8.56
CA VAL A 288 -6.27 -6.78 -8.54
C VAL A 288 -6.22 -5.99 -7.24
N MET A 289 -6.22 -6.66 -6.08
CA MET A 289 -6.15 -5.95 -4.79
C MET A 289 -4.87 -5.15 -4.64
N SER A 290 -3.73 -5.73 -5.03
CA SER A 290 -2.46 -5.00 -4.98
C SER A 290 -2.45 -3.81 -5.93
N GLU A 291 -3.04 -3.95 -7.14
CA GLU A 291 -3.18 -2.84 -8.08
C GLU A 291 -4.02 -1.70 -7.49
N ILE A 292 -5.17 -2.00 -6.87
CA ILE A 292 -6.02 -0.99 -6.22
C ILE A 292 -5.23 -0.22 -5.16
N TYR A 293 -4.59 -0.91 -4.22
CA TYR A 293 -3.82 -0.27 -3.14
C TYR A 293 -2.63 0.55 -3.66
N LEU A 294 -1.89 0.02 -4.63
CA LEU A 294 -0.76 0.71 -5.23
C LEU A 294 -1.19 1.97 -5.97
N ARG A 295 -2.32 1.92 -6.72
CA ARG A 295 -2.88 3.09 -7.39
C ARG A 295 -3.33 4.16 -6.41
N LEU A 296 -4.05 3.80 -5.35
CA LEU A 296 -4.48 4.75 -4.33
C LEU A 296 -3.29 5.36 -3.58
N THR A 297 -2.25 4.56 -3.31
CA THR A 297 -1.01 5.09 -2.71
C THR A 297 -0.30 6.05 -3.67
N CYS A 298 -0.22 5.71 -4.96
CA CYS A 298 0.38 6.54 -5.99
C CYS A 298 -0.39 7.86 -6.17
N ALA A 299 -1.73 7.79 -6.16
CA ALA A 299 -2.59 8.96 -6.18
C ALA A 299 -2.32 9.89 -4.99
N ALA A 300 -2.16 9.34 -3.78
CA ALA A 300 -1.82 10.13 -2.60
C ALA A 300 -0.44 10.80 -2.72
N ILE A 301 0.53 10.11 -3.33
CA ILE A 301 1.86 10.68 -3.62
C ILE A 301 1.74 11.85 -4.60
N TYR A 302 1.06 11.66 -5.73
CA TYR A 302 0.89 12.70 -6.74
C TYR A 302 0.09 13.89 -6.22
N HIS A 303 -0.97 13.63 -5.44
CA HIS A 303 -1.74 14.70 -4.78
C HIS A 303 -0.85 15.57 -3.87
N ASN A 304 0.01 14.95 -3.05
CA ASN A 304 0.96 15.69 -2.21
C ASN A 304 2.04 16.44 -3.03
N CYS A 305 2.27 16.06 -4.29
CA CYS A 305 3.16 16.78 -5.21
C CYS A 305 2.45 17.87 -6.03
N GLY A 306 1.14 18.07 -5.84
CA GLY A 306 0.34 19.00 -6.62
C GLY A 306 0.07 18.57 -8.06
N LYS A 307 0.27 17.28 -8.40
CA LYS A 307 0.02 16.68 -9.71
C LYS A 307 -1.37 16.06 -9.74
N GLU A 308 -2.39 16.91 -9.83
CA GLU A 308 -3.78 16.48 -9.71
C GLU A 308 -4.24 15.56 -10.85
N ASP A 309 -3.78 15.78 -12.10
CA ASP A 309 -4.17 14.94 -13.23
C ASP A 309 -3.67 13.49 -13.07
N ASP A 310 -2.40 13.33 -12.65
CA ASP A 310 -1.83 12.01 -12.38
C ASP A 310 -2.56 11.35 -11.19
N ALA A 311 -2.87 12.10 -10.14
CA ALA A 311 -3.63 11.60 -9.00
C ALA A 311 -5.04 11.15 -9.41
N ASN A 312 -5.75 11.95 -10.20
CA ASN A 312 -7.08 11.63 -10.71
C ASN A 312 -7.07 10.35 -11.56
N TYR A 313 -6.09 10.22 -12.46
CA TYR A 313 -5.93 9.01 -13.27
C TYR A 313 -5.84 7.75 -12.42
N HIS A 314 -5.02 7.77 -11.37
CA HIS A 314 -4.86 6.61 -10.48
C HIS A 314 -6.10 6.34 -9.65
N ILE A 315 -6.81 7.38 -9.17
CA ILE A 315 -8.08 7.22 -8.45
C ILE A 315 -9.12 6.57 -9.35
N ASP A 316 -9.29 7.05 -10.58
CA ASP A 316 -10.28 6.51 -11.52
C ASP A 316 -10.04 5.03 -11.80
N LYS A 317 -8.78 4.67 -12.04
CA LYS A 317 -8.43 3.26 -12.27
C LYS A 317 -8.62 2.38 -11.04
N ALA A 318 -8.42 2.92 -9.85
CA ALA A 318 -8.72 2.20 -8.61
C ALA A 318 -10.24 2.03 -8.41
N ILE A 319 -11.03 3.05 -8.71
CA ILE A 319 -12.50 3.00 -8.66
C ILE A 319 -13.04 1.97 -9.65
N GLU A 320 -12.57 1.97 -10.91
CA GLU A 320 -12.96 0.98 -11.93
C GLU A 320 -12.75 -0.48 -11.43
N LEU A 321 -11.65 -0.74 -10.73
CA LEU A 321 -11.34 -2.06 -10.20
C LEU A 321 -12.12 -2.41 -8.94
N ALA A 322 -12.46 -1.44 -8.10
CA ALA A 322 -13.08 -1.65 -6.79
C ALA A 322 -14.60 -1.77 -6.85
N LEU A 323 -15.26 -1.05 -7.76
CA LEU A 323 -16.73 -0.95 -7.79
C LEU A 323 -17.44 -2.27 -8.07
N PRO A 324 -17.00 -3.14 -8.99
CA PRO A 324 -17.71 -4.39 -9.29
C PRO A 324 -17.98 -5.27 -8.07
N ASP A 325 -17.05 -5.32 -7.12
CA ASP A 325 -17.17 -6.10 -5.87
C ASP A 325 -17.52 -5.24 -4.64
N LYS A 326 -17.87 -3.97 -4.85
CA LYS A 326 -18.26 -3.01 -3.79
C LYS A 326 -17.17 -2.83 -2.71
N LEU A 327 -15.90 -2.75 -3.09
CA LEU A 327 -14.76 -2.64 -2.18
C LEU A 327 -14.65 -1.24 -1.56
N TYR A 328 -15.76 -0.76 -0.97
CA TYR A 328 -15.90 0.61 -0.46
C TYR A 328 -15.02 0.90 0.75
N GLY A 329 -14.69 -0.13 1.55
CA GLY A 329 -13.80 0.00 2.71
C GLY A 329 -12.40 0.42 2.31
N VAL A 330 -11.85 -0.14 1.22
CA VAL A 330 -10.55 0.25 0.69
C VAL A 330 -10.54 1.71 0.22
N LEU A 331 -11.61 2.14 -0.46
CA LEU A 331 -11.74 3.54 -0.90
C LEU A 331 -11.86 4.49 0.31
N ALA A 332 -12.62 4.09 1.34
CA ALA A 332 -12.77 4.85 2.58
C ALA A 332 -11.45 5.02 3.33
N GLU A 333 -10.60 4.00 3.38
CA GLU A 333 -9.26 4.07 4.00
C GLU A 333 -8.41 5.19 3.39
N TYR A 334 -8.47 5.39 2.07
CA TYR A 334 -7.69 6.39 1.37
C TYR A 334 -8.32 7.79 1.31
N CYS A 335 -9.59 7.95 1.69
CA CYS A 335 -10.20 9.29 1.81
C CYS A 335 -9.42 10.20 2.77
N ARG A 336 -8.72 9.62 3.77
CA ARG A 336 -7.86 10.40 4.67
C ARG A 336 -6.71 11.10 3.94
N ALA A 337 -6.12 10.46 2.94
CA ALA A 337 -5.00 11.00 2.18
C ALA A 337 -5.43 11.81 0.95
N LEU A 338 -6.61 11.50 0.39
CA LEU A 338 -7.10 12.04 -0.89
C LEU A 338 -8.30 12.99 -0.75
N ASP A 339 -9.00 12.96 0.39
CA ASP A 339 -10.14 13.81 0.81
C ASP A 339 -11.01 14.34 -0.35
N THR A 340 -10.88 15.60 -0.70
CA THR A 340 -11.69 16.26 -1.74
C THR A 340 -11.51 15.64 -3.13
N LEU A 341 -10.33 15.10 -3.46
CA LEU A 341 -10.12 14.42 -4.73
C LEU A 341 -10.96 13.15 -4.81
N MET A 342 -10.94 12.33 -3.76
CA MET A 342 -11.77 11.12 -3.70
C MET A 342 -13.27 11.44 -3.78
N GLU A 343 -13.72 12.49 -3.06
CA GLU A 343 -15.10 12.97 -3.13
C GLU A 343 -15.50 13.34 -4.56
N LYS A 344 -14.70 14.18 -5.21
CA LYS A 344 -14.96 14.61 -6.59
C LYS A 344 -15.05 13.42 -7.56
N ARG A 345 -14.07 12.50 -7.50
CA ARG A 345 -14.00 11.37 -8.41
C ARG A 345 -15.11 10.34 -8.18
N LEU A 346 -15.41 10.01 -6.92
CA LEU A 346 -16.52 9.10 -6.59
C LEU A 346 -17.88 9.71 -6.88
N THR A 347 -18.08 11.00 -6.61
CA THR A 347 -19.35 11.69 -6.95
C THR A 347 -19.57 11.72 -8.47
N LEU A 348 -18.48 11.88 -9.24
CA LEU A 348 -18.56 11.83 -10.71
C LEU A 348 -18.88 10.42 -11.22
N ALA A 349 -18.33 9.39 -10.60
CA ALA A 349 -18.56 8.01 -10.97
C ALA A 349 -19.97 7.53 -10.55
N ASP A 350 -20.34 7.71 -9.29
CA ASP A 350 -21.65 7.40 -8.72
C ASP A 350 -21.86 8.12 -7.36
N PRO A 351 -22.77 9.11 -7.28
CA PRO A 351 -23.05 9.83 -6.03
C PRO A 351 -23.54 8.93 -4.87
N GLU A 352 -24.23 7.83 -5.17
CA GLU A 352 -24.72 6.92 -4.12
C GLU A 352 -23.55 6.08 -3.55
N VAL A 353 -22.57 5.74 -4.37
CA VAL A 353 -21.32 5.12 -3.89
C VAL A 353 -20.59 6.08 -2.99
N TRP A 354 -20.47 7.36 -3.37
CA TRP A 354 -19.84 8.36 -2.51
C TRP A 354 -20.50 8.45 -1.13
N LYS A 355 -21.82 8.46 -1.05
CA LYS A 355 -22.52 8.47 0.24
C LYS A 355 -22.09 7.30 1.14
N LYS A 356 -22.00 6.10 0.57
CA LYS A 356 -21.59 4.89 1.29
C LYS A 356 -20.12 4.98 1.74
N VAL A 357 -19.21 5.34 0.83
CA VAL A 357 -17.78 5.50 1.13
C VAL A 357 -17.57 6.59 2.19
N LYS A 358 -18.28 7.71 2.10
CA LYS A 358 -18.22 8.81 3.07
C LYS A 358 -18.65 8.36 4.49
N ALA A 359 -19.70 7.56 4.58
CA ALA A 359 -20.15 7.01 5.86
C ALA A 359 -19.08 6.09 6.49
N LEU A 360 -18.49 5.19 5.69
CA LEU A 360 -17.39 4.34 6.12
C LEU A 360 -16.15 5.14 6.50
N TYR A 361 -15.79 6.14 5.70
CA TYR A 361 -14.65 7.03 5.98
C TYR A 361 -14.79 7.74 7.32
N LYS A 362 -15.98 8.22 7.66
CA LYS A 362 -16.22 8.87 8.96
C LYS A 362 -15.83 7.93 10.11
N VAL A 363 -16.31 6.70 10.10
CA VAL A 363 -16.01 5.69 11.14
C VAL A 363 -14.51 5.37 11.16
N TYR A 364 -13.93 5.08 9.98
CA TYR A 364 -12.49 4.79 9.86
C TYR A 364 -11.63 5.92 10.40
N ASN A 365 -11.90 7.17 10.01
CA ASN A 365 -11.11 8.32 10.40
C ASN A 365 -11.19 8.62 11.90
N GLU A 366 -12.36 8.46 12.51
CA GLU A 366 -12.54 8.59 13.96
C GLU A 366 -11.72 7.53 14.71
N GLY A 367 -11.83 6.27 14.31
CA GLY A 367 -11.09 5.15 14.91
C GLY A 367 -9.57 5.31 14.72
N TRP A 368 -9.13 5.60 13.50
CA TRP A 368 -7.72 5.82 13.17
C TRP A 368 -7.11 6.96 14.00
N SER A 369 -7.79 8.10 14.10
CA SER A 369 -7.32 9.26 14.85
C SER A 369 -7.18 8.93 16.34
N LYS A 370 -8.18 8.26 16.92
CA LYS A 370 -8.17 7.83 18.31
C LYS A 370 -7.03 6.84 18.61
N LEU A 371 -6.82 5.86 17.73
CA LEU A 371 -5.79 4.83 17.93
C LEU A 371 -4.39 5.40 17.69
N SER A 372 -4.19 6.13 16.60
CA SER A 372 -2.91 6.74 16.24
C SER A 372 -2.39 7.67 17.35
N GLY A 373 -3.27 8.48 17.95
CA GLY A 373 -2.91 9.33 19.09
C GLY A 373 -2.42 8.56 20.32
N LYS A 374 -2.94 7.34 20.53
CA LYS A 374 -2.51 6.48 21.65
C LYS A 374 -1.22 5.71 21.37
N VAL A 375 -0.99 5.30 20.12
CA VAL A 375 0.18 4.48 19.74
C VAL A 375 1.43 5.36 19.54
N ARG A 376 1.28 6.51 18.92
CA ARG A 376 2.40 7.38 18.51
C ARG A 376 2.66 8.54 19.46
N GLY A 377 1.86 8.67 20.51
CA GLY A 377 1.84 9.90 21.33
C GLY A 377 1.20 11.07 20.55
N LYS A 378 1.20 12.26 21.15
CA LYS A 378 0.58 13.46 20.56
C LYS A 378 1.41 14.06 19.40
N ASN A 379 1.78 13.28 18.40
CA ASN A 379 2.26 13.88 17.16
C ASN A 379 1.05 14.35 16.34
N ILE A 380 0.71 15.60 16.51
CA ILE A 380 -0.51 16.25 16.05
C ILE A 380 -0.66 16.19 14.53
N LEU A 381 0.44 16.33 13.79
CA LEU A 381 0.43 16.34 12.33
C LEU A 381 -0.11 15.05 11.71
N THR A 382 0.13 13.92 12.37
CA THR A 382 -0.36 12.62 11.88
C THR A 382 -1.83 12.39 12.19
N THR A 383 -2.43 13.20 13.07
CA THR A 383 -3.86 13.12 13.40
C THR A 383 -4.72 14.03 12.51
N LEU A 384 -4.10 14.95 11.77
CA LEU A 384 -4.80 15.84 10.86
C LEU A 384 -5.10 15.14 9.52
N THR A 385 -6.29 15.35 8.98
CA THR A 385 -6.59 15.01 7.59
C THR A 385 -5.80 15.88 6.62
N ALA A 386 -5.72 15.49 5.34
CA ALA A 386 -5.07 16.30 4.31
C ALA A 386 -5.62 17.73 4.27
N LYS A 387 -6.95 17.86 4.32
CA LYS A 387 -7.66 19.15 4.34
C LYS A 387 -7.33 19.99 5.59
N GLU A 388 -7.37 19.38 6.77
CA GLU A 388 -7.04 20.07 8.03
C GLU A 388 -5.59 20.59 8.02
N ARG A 389 -4.67 19.81 7.45
CA ARG A 389 -3.27 20.21 7.31
C ARG A 389 -3.09 21.37 6.34
N GLU A 390 -3.72 21.30 5.17
CA GLU A 390 -3.60 22.37 4.19
C GLU A 390 -4.20 23.67 4.71
N VAL A 391 -5.34 23.58 5.39
CA VAL A 391 -5.92 24.75 6.10
C VAL A 391 -4.98 25.27 7.19
N ALA A 392 -4.39 24.37 8.00
CA ALA A 392 -3.44 24.78 9.06
C ALA A 392 -2.20 25.46 8.46
N LYS A 393 -1.66 24.94 7.37
CA LYS A 393 -0.52 25.49 6.65
C LYS A 393 -0.82 26.90 6.12
N LEU A 394 -1.93 27.08 5.43
CA LEU A 394 -2.31 28.38 4.90
C LEU A 394 -2.62 29.39 6.02
N ALA A 395 -3.23 28.91 7.10
CA ALA A 395 -3.47 29.73 8.29
C ALA A 395 -2.17 30.17 8.99
N ALA A 396 -1.17 29.27 9.06
CA ALA A 396 0.16 29.58 9.59
C ALA A 396 0.92 30.60 8.73
N PHE A 397 0.67 30.62 7.42
CA PHE A 397 1.17 31.68 6.52
C PHE A 397 0.39 32.98 6.61
N GLY A 398 -0.56 33.10 7.54
CA GLY A 398 -1.30 34.35 7.82
C GLY A 398 -2.49 34.62 6.89
N LEU A 399 -2.87 33.68 6.01
CA LEU A 399 -4.03 33.86 5.13
C LEU A 399 -5.31 33.96 5.96
N SER A 400 -6.23 34.86 5.56
CA SER A 400 -7.58 34.93 6.11
C SER A 400 -8.44 33.72 5.76
N ASN A 401 -9.55 33.51 6.45
CA ASN A 401 -10.46 32.41 6.14
C ASN A 401 -11.04 32.49 4.72
N GLN A 402 -11.22 33.71 4.20
CA GLN A 402 -11.69 33.93 2.83
C GLN A 402 -10.62 33.50 1.84
N GLU A 403 -9.37 33.95 2.00
CA GLU A 403 -8.27 33.59 1.09
C GLU A 403 -7.99 32.05 1.11
N ILE A 404 -8.12 31.41 2.27
CA ILE A 404 -8.02 29.95 2.38
C ILE A 404 -9.17 29.27 1.64
N ALA A 405 -10.40 29.76 1.82
CA ALA A 405 -11.59 29.24 1.16
C ALA A 405 -11.46 29.32 -0.36
N ASP A 406 -11.05 30.49 -0.88
CA ASP A 406 -10.86 30.75 -2.30
C ASP A 406 -9.74 29.86 -2.88
N LYS A 407 -8.61 29.76 -2.17
CA LYS A 407 -7.45 28.98 -2.61
C LYS A 407 -7.72 27.47 -2.65
N LEU A 408 -8.52 26.96 -1.69
CA LEU A 408 -8.83 25.52 -1.61
C LEU A 408 -10.15 25.15 -2.29
N GLY A 409 -10.90 26.10 -2.83
CA GLY A 409 -12.21 25.87 -3.43
C GLY A 409 -13.25 25.31 -2.45
N ILE A 410 -13.21 25.74 -1.18
CA ILE A 410 -14.12 25.30 -0.12
C ILE A 410 -14.83 26.49 0.52
N SER A 411 -15.94 26.23 1.24
CA SER A 411 -16.68 27.30 1.91
C SER A 411 -15.99 27.79 3.20
N ILE A 412 -16.18 29.06 3.56
CA ILE A 412 -15.65 29.64 4.81
C ILE A 412 -16.05 28.85 6.06
N PRO A 413 -17.30 28.35 6.20
CA PRO A 413 -17.66 27.49 7.32
C PRO A 413 -16.78 26.26 7.45
N ILE A 414 -16.40 25.62 6.33
CA ILE A 414 -15.51 24.45 6.30
C ILE A 414 -14.10 24.86 6.78
N VAL A 415 -13.58 26.01 6.34
CA VAL A 415 -12.29 26.54 6.82
C VAL A 415 -12.32 26.76 8.33
N LYS A 416 -13.37 27.45 8.85
CA LYS A 416 -13.54 27.69 10.29
C LYS A 416 -13.60 26.38 11.08
N GLN A 417 -14.34 25.38 10.58
CA GLN A 417 -14.43 24.06 11.20
C GLN A 417 -13.07 23.37 11.23
N ALA A 418 -12.32 23.38 10.12
CA ALA A 418 -10.99 22.79 10.04
C ALA A 418 -10.02 23.46 11.03
N ILE A 419 -10.01 24.80 11.11
CA ILE A 419 -9.19 25.53 12.08
C ILE A 419 -9.54 25.13 13.52
N ARG A 420 -10.84 25.03 13.85
CA ARG A 420 -11.29 24.60 15.17
C ARG A 420 -10.79 23.20 15.49
N ILE A 421 -10.95 22.25 14.55
CA ILE A 421 -10.49 20.85 14.71
C ILE A 421 -8.97 20.79 14.88
N VAL A 422 -8.22 21.57 14.10
CA VAL A 422 -6.76 21.67 14.25
C VAL A 422 -6.40 22.18 15.64
N SER A 423 -7.04 23.24 16.11
CA SER A 423 -6.82 23.78 17.46
C SER A 423 -7.17 22.76 18.56
N GLU A 424 -8.30 22.06 18.44
CA GLU A 424 -8.71 21.00 19.38
C GLU A 424 -7.72 19.83 19.41
N LYS A 425 -7.25 19.38 18.25
CA LYS A 425 -6.28 18.29 18.14
C LYS A 425 -4.88 18.69 18.60
N SER A 426 -4.47 19.94 18.33
CA SER A 426 -3.12 20.44 18.62
C SER A 426 -2.98 21.09 20.01
N GLY A 427 -4.05 21.55 20.56
CA GLY A 427 -4.00 22.42 21.75
C GLY A 427 -3.40 23.81 21.47
N LEU A 428 -3.22 24.18 20.19
CA LEU A 428 -2.62 25.45 19.77
C LEU A 428 -3.68 26.43 19.27
N SER A 429 -3.40 27.70 19.43
CA SER A 429 -4.18 28.76 18.78
C SER A 429 -3.80 28.85 17.29
N ARG A 430 -4.67 29.45 16.48
CA ARG A 430 -4.38 29.68 15.05
C ARG A 430 -3.04 30.40 14.82
N ALA A 431 -2.68 31.33 15.67
CA ALA A 431 -1.45 32.10 15.57
C ALA A 431 -0.20 31.23 15.74
N ASP A 432 -0.35 30.08 16.43
CA ASP A 432 0.73 29.19 16.77
C ASP A 432 0.83 27.98 15.82
N PHE A 433 0.00 27.93 14.76
CA PHE A 433 0.00 26.80 13.81
C PHE A 433 1.34 26.61 13.08
N ALA A 434 2.17 27.66 13.00
CA ALA A 434 3.53 27.52 12.50
C ALA A 434 4.38 26.55 13.34
N ALA A 435 4.02 26.31 14.60
CA ALA A 435 4.72 25.39 15.49
C ALA A 435 4.39 23.89 15.21
N ILE A 436 3.38 23.61 14.38
CA ILE A 436 2.99 22.25 13.97
C ILE A 436 3.31 21.94 12.50
N LEU A 437 3.90 22.88 11.79
CA LEU A 437 4.36 22.78 10.42
C LEU A 437 5.86 22.63 10.36
#